data_465ac0c07010f8708db837e22b517e8b
#
_entry.id   465ac0c07010f8708db837e22b517e8b
#
_cell.length_a   1.000
_cell.length_b   1.000
_cell.length_c   1.000
_cell.angle_alpha   90.00
_cell.angle_beta   90.00
_cell.angle_gamma   90.00
#
_symmetry.space_group_name_H-M   'P 1'
#
loop_
_entity.id
_entity.type
_entity.pdbx_description
1 polymer ?
#
loop_
_entity_poly.entity_id
_entity_poly.type
_entity_poly.pdbx_seq_one_letter_code
_entity_poly.pdbx_strand_id
1 'polypeptide(L)'
;MKLRDEQWQKLEPLLTGKQSDPGANAKNNRLFIEGVLWVVLNNSLWRHLPQQFGSSSTAYMRFRRWTECDFWRQLAQSQVEDAELAQMLERIVEHADLYTRRIEQRLLRKAQKAVYLSAKGVVKAAPPSRHPIVGVDESTLHWVGLVTA
;
A
#
# COMPACT_ATOMS: atom_id res chain seq x y z
N MET A 1 9.09 20.73 -1.43
CA MET A 1 8.10 21.33 -2.33
C MET A 1 6.73 21.18 -1.70
N LYS A 2 5.97 22.22 -1.66
CA LYS A 2 4.68 22.24 -0.98
C LYS A 2 3.57 22.32 -2.02
N LEU A 3 2.52 21.54 -1.83
CA LEU A 3 1.37 21.53 -2.71
C LEU A 3 0.65 22.90 -2.64
N ARG A 4 0.45 23.56 -3.76
CA ARG A 4 -0.28 24.84 -3.82
C ARG A 4 -1.77 24.62 -3.57
N ASP A 5 -2.44 25.63 -3.06
CA ASP A 5 -3.89 25.52 -2.75
C ASP A 5 -4.73 25.25 -3.99
N GLU A 6 -4.39 25.84 -5.12
CA GLU A 6 -5.05 25.60 -6.41
C GLU A 6 -4.86 24.13 -6.89
N GLN A 7 -3.68 23.58 -6.70
CA GLN A 7 -3.40 22.17 -7.00
C GLN A 7 -4.15 21.24 -6.08
N TRP A 8 -4.23 21.60 -4.80
CA TRP A 8 -5.01 20.86 -3.80
C TRP A 8 -6.50 20.82 -4.17
N GLN A 9 -7.09 21.95 -4.53
CA GLN A 9 -8.49 22.03 -4.94
C GLN A 9 -8.83 21.13 -6.12
N LYS A 10 -7.88 20.92 -7.05
CA LYS A 10 -8.03 19.99 -8.18
C LYS A 10 -7.88 18.53 -7.78
N LEU A 11 -7.03 18.26 -6.81
CA LEU A 11 -6.69 16.90 -6.38
C LEU A 11 -7.68 16.34 -5.35
N GLU A 12 -8.12 17.15 -4.41
CA GLU A 12 -8.96 16.72 -3.29
C GLU A 12 -10.22 15.94 -3.70
N PRO A 13 -11.00 16.36 -4.73
CA PRO A 13 -12.20 15.64 -5.15
C PRO A 13 -11.92 14.22 -5.64
N LEU A 14 -10.70 13.95 -6.10
CA LEU A 14 -10.29 12.65 -6.66
C LEU A 14 -9.83 11.66 -5.59
N LEU A 15 -9.57 12.14 -4.36
CA LEU A 15 -9.02 11.31 -3.28
C LEU A 15 -10.10 10.51 -2.55
N THR A 16 -9.69 9.36 -2.01
CA THR A 16 -10.50 8.55 -1.10
C THR A 16 -10.28 8.94 0.36
N GLY A 17 -11.21 8.59 1.25
CA GLY A 17 -11.16 8.93 2.67
C GLY A 17 -11.62 10.35 3.00
N LYS A 18 -12.44 10.92 2.14
CA LYS A 18 -13.13 12.19 2.40
C LYS A 18 -14.21 12.01 3.47
N GLN A 19 -14.68 13.14 4.00
CA GLN A 19 -15.76 13.16 4.98
C GLN A 19 -17.08 12.54 4.45
N SER A 20 -17.27 12.56 3.14
CA SER A 20 -18.43 11.96 2.46
C SER A 20 -18.26 10.47 2.13
N ASP A 21 -17.05 9.91 2.26
CA ASP A 21 -16.80 8.52 1.91
C ASP A 21 -17.26 7.57 3.02
N PRO A 22 -17.77 6.38 2.70
CA PRO A 22 -18.12 5.39 3.72
C PRO A 22 -16.87 4.86 4.44
N GLY A 23 -16.96 4.72 5.75
CA GLY A 23 -15.89 4.22 6.61
C GLY A 23 -15.18 5.30 7.43
N ALA A 24 -14.03 4.95 8.01
CA ALA A 24 -13.24 5.88 8.81
C ALA A 24 -12.58 6.95 7.93
N ASN A 25 -12.89 8.20 8.21
CA ASN A 25 -12.31 9.34 7.49
C ASN A 25 -10.81 9.46 7.77
N ALA A 26 -10.04 9.70 6.71
CA ALA A 26 -8.64 10.06 6.86
C ALA A 26 -8.50 11.46 7.44
N LYS A 27 -7.76 11.60 8.53
CA LYS A 27 -7.67 12.85 9.29
C LYS A 27 -7.09 14.03 8.53
N ASN A 28 -6.25 13.82 7.54
CA ASN A 28 -5.69 14.90 6.73
C ASN A 28 -5.08 14.36 5.44
N ASN A 29 -5.87 14.36 4.38
CA ASN A 29 -5.42 13.91 3.06
C ASN A 29 -4.32 14.80 2.50
N ARG A 30 -4.43 16.11 2.67
CA ARG A 30 -3.43 17.05 2.15
C ARG A 30 -2.07 16.81 2.79
N LEU A 31 -2.02 16.70 4.11
CA LEU A 31 -0.78 16.44 4.84
C LEU A 31 -0.14 15.11 4.43
N PHE A 32 -0.96 14.10 4.20
CA PHE A 32 -0.51 12.81 3.71
C PHE A 32 0.14 12.91 2.32
N ILE A 33 -0.52 13.58 1.37
CA ILE A 33 0.01 13.78 0.02
C ILE A 33 1.30 14.60 0.04
N GLU A 34 1.35 15.67 0.83
CA GLU A 34 2.57 16.47 1.02
C GLU A 34 3.72 15.64 1.60
N GLY A 35 3.42 14.74 2.53
CA GLY A 35 4.40 13.80 3.08
C GLY A 35 4.93 12.80 2.06
N VAL A 36 4.05 12.24 1.23
CA VAL A 36 4.43 11.36 0.12
C VAL A 36 5.32 12.10 -0.87
N LEU A 37 4.95 13.30 -1.27
CA LEU A 37 5.74 14.15 -2.17
C LEU A 37 7.11 14.47 -1.57
N TRP A 38 7.18 14.74 -0.27
CA TRP A 38 8.45 14.98 0.40
C TRP A 38 9.39 13.77 0.30
N VAL A 39 8.90 12.57 0.55
CA VAL A 39 9.68 11.32 0.43
C VAL A 39 10.13 11.10 -1.01
N VAL A 40 9.22 11.23 -1.96
CA VAL A 40 9.48 10.97 -3.39
C VAL A 40 10.47 11.96 -3.98
N LEU A 41 10.27 13.26 -3.75
CA LEU A 41 11.11 14.33 -4.33
C LEU A 41 12.50 14.39 -3.70
N ASN A 42 12.64 14.03 -2.43
CA ASN A 42 13.94 13.98 -1.75
C ASN A 42 14.63 12.62 -1.86
N ASN A 43 14.03 11.65 -2.55
CA ASN A 43 14.54 10.29 -2.60
C ASN A 43 14.85 9.72 -1.20
N SER A 44 14.02 10.07 -0.22
CA SER A 44 14.25 9.78 1.17
C SER A 44 13.61 8.45 1.61
N LEU A 45 14.04 7.96 2.75
CA LEU A 45 13.38 6.82 3.38
C LEU A 45 12.19 7.29 4.21
N TRP A 46 11.14 6.49 4.28
CA TRP A 46 9.94 6.80 5.06
C TRP A 46 10.24 7.11 6.53
N ARG A 47 11.20 6.42 7.14
CA ARG A 47 11.63 6.67 8.52
C ARG A 47 12.18 8.08 8.75
N HIS A 48 12.61 8.77 7.69
CA HIS A 48 13.12 10.14 7.77
C HIS A 48 12.04 11.20 7.53
N LEU A 49 10.80 10.78 7.32
CA LEU A 49 9.68 11.72 7.15
C LEU A 49 9.59 12.66 8.36
N PRO A 50 9.64 14.00 8.14
CA PRO A 50 9.48 14.96 9.23
C PRO A 50 8.15 14.79 9.97
N GLN A 51 8.17 14.98 11.28
CA GLN A 51 6.98 14.83 12.14
C GLN A 51 5.84 15.80 11.78
N GLN A 52 6.16 16.91 11.12
CA GLN A 52 5.15 17.85 10.63
C GLN A 52 4.15 17.20 9.64
N PHE A 53 4.53 16.12 8.97
CA PHE A 53 3.65 15.36 8.07
C PHE A 53 2.91 14.21 8.78
N GLY A 54 3.03 14.11 10.09
CA GLY A 54 2.44 13.04 10.89
C GLY A 54 3.36 11.84 11.08
N SER A 55 2.80 10.72 11.53
CA SER A 55 3.54 9.49 11.76
C SER A 55 4.04 8.87 10.45
N SER A 56 5.35 8.62 10.37
CA SER A 56 5.96 7.96 9.23
C SER A 56 5.40 6.55 8.97
N SER A 57 5.12 5.80 10.02
CA SER A 57 4.50 4.47 9.91
C SER A 57 3.09 4.54 9.32
N THR A 58 2.28 5.49 9.78
CA THR A 58 0.91 5.68 9.27
C THR A 58 0.92 6.11 7.80
N ALA A 59 1.79 7.06 7.45
CA ALA A 59 1.95 7.51 6.06
C ALA A 59 2.43 6.39 5.15
N TYR A 60 3.42 5.61 5.58
CA TYR A 60 3.93 4.46 4.83
C TYR A 60 2.86 3.38 4.60
N MET A 61 2.10 3.00 5.63
CA MET A 61 1.04 2.00 5.53
C MET A 61 -0.08 2.45 4.59
N ARG A 62 -0.40 3.73 4.59
CA ARG A 62 -1.39 4.31 3.68
C ARG A 62 -0.87 4.36 2.24
N PHE A 63 0.38 4.78 2.04
CA PHE A 63 1.06 4.74 0.74
C PHE A 63 1.06 3.33 0.15
N ARG A 64 1.42 2.34 0.97
CA ARG A 64 1.42 0.93 0.59
C ARG A 64 0.03 0.47 0.11
N ARG A 65 -1.02 0.75 0.87
CA ARG A 65 -2.40 0.37 0.49
C ARG A 65 -2.82 0.99 -0.84
N TRP A 66 -2.49 2.25 -1.06
CA TRP A 66 -2.80 2.94 -2.32
C TRP A 66 -1.97 2.41 -3.49
N THR A 67 -0.76 1.95 -3.23
CA THR A 67 0.06 1.26 -4.22
C THR A 67 -0.52 -0.11 -4.58
N GLU A 68 -0.94 -0.89 -3.60
CA GLU A 68 -1.51 -2.22 -3.79
C GLU A 68 -2.84 -2.21 -4.58
N CYS A 69 -3.64 -1.16 -4.46
CA CYS A 69 -4.87 -0.99 -5.22
C CYS A 69 -4.72 -0.14 -6.51
N ASP A 70 -3.50 0.16 -6.90
CA ASP A 70 -3.16 0.94 -8.10
C ASP A 70 -3.76 2.36 -8.13
N PHE A 71 -4.05 2.91 -6.97
CA PHE A 71 -4.72 4.20 -6.83
C PHE A 71 -3.86 5.37 -7.32
N TRP A 72 -2.54 5.32 -7.13
CA TRP A 72 -1.62 6.35 -7.61
C TRP A 72 -1.65 6.49 -9.13
N ARG A 73 -1.71 5.37 -9.84
CA ARG A 73 -1.82 5.36 -11.29
C ARG A 73 -3.16 5.92 -11.77
N GLN A 74 -4.24 5.56 -11.09
CA GLN A 74 -5.56 6.11 -11.36
C GLN A 74 -5.59 7.63 -11.18
N LEU A 75 -4.96 8.16 -10.13
CA LEU A 75 -4.81 9.61 -9.93
C LEU A 75 -4.02 10.27 -11.06
N ALA A 76 -2.89 9.68 -11.47
CA ALA A 76 -2.07 10.22 -12.54
C ALA A 76 -2.81 10.24 -13.90
N GLN A 77 -3.70 9.28 -14.13
CA GLN A 77 -4.51 9.16 -15.34
C GLN A 77 -5.77 10.03 -15.33
N SER A 78 -6.12 10.66 -14.22
CA SER A 78 -7.36 11.42 -14.06
C SER A 78 -7.41 12.75 -14.80
N GLN A 79 -6.48 13.03 -15.71
CA GLN A 79 -6.41 14.22 -16.55
C GLN A 79 -6.46 15.54 -15.74
N VAL A 80 -5.58 15.65 -14.77
CA VAL A 80 -5.45 16.89 -14.00
C VAL A 80 -4.92 18.00 -14.89
N GLU A 81 -5.66 19.08 -15.03
CA GLU A 81 -5.30 20.25 -15.86
C GLU A 81 -4.19 21.13 -15.24
N ASP A 82 -3.17 20.51 -14.72
CA ASP A 82 -2.00 21.17 -14.13
C ASP A 82 -0.76 20.33 -14.42
N ALA A 83 0.12 20.84 -15.29
CA ALA A 83 1.30 20.10 -15.74
C ALA A 83 2.26 19.78 -14.59
N GLU A 84 2.42 20.68 -13.64
CA GLU A 84 3.29 20.47 -12.48
C GLU A 84 2.72 19.40 -11.54
N LEU A 85 1.41 19.46 -11.28
CA LEU A 85 0.74 18.44 -10.49
C LEU A 85 0.78 17.07 -11.17
N ALA A 86 0.58 17.02 -12.50
CA ALA A 86 0.69 15.80 -13.28
C ALA A 86 2.09 15.18 -13.15
N GLN A 87 3.15 15.99 -13.24
CA GLN A 87 4.54 15.52 -13.04
C GLN A 87 4.76 14.98 -11.62
N MET A 88 4.23 15.65 -10.61
CA MET A 88 4.32 15.18 -9.23
C MET A 88 3.64 13.82 -9.05
N LEU A 89 2.46 13.62 -9.62
CA LEU A 89 1.74 12.35 -9.58
C LEU A 89 2.49 11.23 -10.32
N GLU A 90 3.07 11.52 -11.48
CA GLU A 90 3.92 10.56 -12.20
C GLU A 90 5.14 10.14 -11.37
N ARG A 91 5.79 11.08 -10.69
CA ARG A 91 6.90 10.78 -9.79
C ARG A 91 6.47 9.85 -8.63
N ILE A 92 5.26 10.03 -8.12
CA ILE A 92 4.70 9.13 -7.10
C ILE A 92 4.46 7.75 -7.70
N VAL A 93 3.93 7.64 -8.91
CA VAL A 93 3.72 6.37 -9.61
C VAL A 93 5.04 5.62 -9.81
N GLU A 94 6.08 6.31 -10.29
CA GLU A 94 7.43 5.73 -10.45
C GLU A 94 7.96 5.17 -9.12
N HIS A 95 7.79 5.92 -8.04
CA HIS A 95 8.20 5.49 -6.71
C HIS A 95 7.41 4.28 -6.21
N ALA A 96 6.10 4.24 -6.48
CA ALA A 96 5.22 3.12 -6.17
C ALA A 96 5.62 1.87 -6.97
N ASP A 97 5.95 2.02 -8.25
CA ASP A 97 6.43 0.93 -9.10
C ASP A 97 7.77 0.36 -8.62
N LEU A 98 8.69 1.23 -8.20
CA LEU A 98 9.95 0.79 -7.59
C LEU A 98 9.73 0.01 -6.29
N TYR A 99 8.78 0.45 -5.46
CA TYR A 99 8.38 -0.26 -4.26
C TYR A 99 7.84 -1.66 -4.59
N THR A 100 6.94 -1.76 -5.55
CA THR A 100 6.34 -3.02 -5.99
C THR A 100 7.40 -3.98 -6.51
N ARG A 101 8.30 -3.52 -7.39
CA ARG A 101 9.43 -4.34 -7.91
C ARG A 101 10.34 -4.86 -6.79
N ARG A 102 10.63 -4.05 -5.79
CA ARG A 102 11.45 -4.48 -4.64
C ARG A 102 10.77 -5.57 -3.83
N ILE A 103 9.46 -5.49 -3.64
CA ILE A 103 8.68 -6.52 -2.95
C ILE A 103 8.66 -7.81 -3.76
N GLU A 104 8.38 -7.74 -5.06
CA GLU A 104 8.39 -8.89 -5.97
C GLU A 104 9.75 -9.60 -5.98
N GLN A 105 10.84 -8.85 -6.12
CA GLN A 105 12.19 -9.40 -6.09
C GLN A 105 12.52 -10.07 -4.74
N ARG A 106 12.02 -9.50 -3.65
CA ARG A 106 12.18 -10.09 -2.31
C ARG A 106 11.45 -11.43 -2.21
N LEU A 107 10.21 -11.49 -2.71
CA LEU A 107 9.40 -12.70 -2.72
C LEU A 107 10.01 -13.78 -3.61
N LEU A 108 10.50 -13.41 -4.80
CA LEU A 108 11.19 -14.33 -5.71
C LEU A 108 12.45 -14.93 -5.05
N ARG A 109 13.28 -14.10 -4.43
CA ARG A 109 14.48 -14.59 -3.71
C ARG A 109 14.11 -15.52 -2.57
N LYS A 110 13.04 -15.20 -1.84
CA LYS A 110 12.53 -16.07 -0.77
C LYS A 110 12.04 -17.41 -1.29
N ALA A 111 11.29 -17.41 -2.40
CA ALA A 111 10.80 -18.62 -3.05
C ALA A 111 11.96 -19.49 -3.59
N GLN A 112 12.94 -18.89 -4.27
CA GLN A 112 14.12 -19.58 -4.77
C GLN A 112 14.92 -20.21 -3.63
N LYS A 113 15.10 -19.48 -2.52
CA LYS A 113 15.78 -20.02 -1.34
C LYS A 113 15.02 -21.20 -0.73
N ALA A 114 13.69 -21.14 -0.68
CA ALA A 114 12.87 -22.24 -0.18
C ALA A 114 12.99 -23.49 -1.05
N VAL A 115 12.97 -23.33 -2.38
CA VAL A 115 13.17 -24.42 -3.35
C VAL A 115 14.58 -25.03 -3.18
N TYR A 116 15.60 -24.21 -3.07
CA TYR A 116 16.97 -24.67 -2.87
C TYR A 116 17.14 -25.48 -1.58
N LEU A 117 16.56 -25.01 -0.47
CA LEU A 117 16.62 -25.70 0.82
C LEU A 117 15.82 -27.01 0.80
N SER A 118 14.68 -27.03 0.12
CA SER A 118 13.88 -28.25 -0.08
C SER A 118 14.66 -29.30 -0.89
N ALA A 119 15.31 -28.90 -1.98
CA ALA A 119 16.14 -29.77 -2.80
C ALA A 119 17.35 -30.37 -2.05
N LYS A 120 17.86 -29.62 -1.06
CA LYS A 120 18.98 -30.13 -0.19
C LYS A 120 18.50 -30.98 0.99
N GLY A 121 17.21 -31.30 1.12
CA GLY A 121 16.65 -32.07 2.23
C GLY A 121 16.64 -31.34 3.58
N VAL A 122 16.91 -30.05 3.58
CA VAL A 122 16.81 -29.18 4.77
C VAL A 122 15.38 -28.66 4.88
N VAL A 123 14.46 -29.53 5.26
CA VAL A 123 13.09 -29.12 5.56
C VAL A 123 13.08 -28.46 6.95
N LYS A 124 13.11 -27.16 6.99
CA LYS A 124 12.79 -26.43 8.22
C LYS A 124 11.29 -26.53 8.41
N ALA A 125 10.86 -27.29 9.44
CA ALA A 125 9.43 -27.37 9.82
C ALA A 125 8.85 -25.95 9.91
N ALA A 126 7.71 -25.74 9.26
CA ALA A 126 6.98 -24.47 9.40
C ALA A 126 6.71 -24.24 10.90
N PRO A 127 6.92 -23.01 11.41
CA PRO A 127 6.55 -22.72 12.79
C PRO A 127 5.07 -23.06 12.97
N PRO A 128 4.67 -23.68 14.07
CA PRO A 128 3.28 -23.99 14.32
C PRO A 128 2.48 -22.69 14.23
N SER A 129 1.41 -22.72 13.45
CA SER A 129 0.51 -21.57 13.34
C SER A 129 0.09 -21.16 14.75
N ARG A 130 0.30 -19.91 15.12
CA ARG A 130 -0.02 -19.38 16.46
C ARG A 130 -1.53 -19.37 16.76
N HIS A 131 -2.34 -19.73 15.79
CA HIS A 131 -3.76 -19.91 15.97
C HIS A 131 -4.08 -21.39 15.79
N PRO A 132 -4.43 -22.10 16.86
CA PRO A 132 -5.12 -23.35 16.68
C PRO A 132 -6.34 -23.03 15.82
N ILE A 133 -6.51 -23.74 14.72
CA ILE A 133 -7.79 -23.77 14.05
C ILE A 133 -8.75 -24.21 15.15
N VAL A 134 -9.48 -23.23 15.71
CA VAL A 134 -10.57 -23.52 16.63
C VAL A 134 -11.43 -24.50 15.88
N GLY A 135 -11.55 -25.71 16.43
CA GLY A 135 -12.13 -26.84 15.73
C GLY A 135 -13.39 -26.42 15.02
N VAL A 136 -13.37 -26.63 13.71
CA VAL A 136 -14.57 -26.48 12.89
C VAL A 136 -15.55 -27.45 13.53
N ASP A 137 -16.58 -26.94 14.21
CA ASP A 137 -17.57 -27.82 14.79
C ASP A 137 -18.27 -28.61 13.66
N GLU A 138 -18.82 -29.74 14.01
CA GLU A 138 -19.52 -30.62 13.05
C GLU A 138 -20.61 -29.87 12.26
N SER A 139 -21.21 -28.82 12.82
CA SER A 139 -22.23 -28.00 12.15
C SER A 139 -21.66 -27.20 11.00
N THR A 140 -20.41 -26.76 11.12
CA THR A 140 -19.72 -26.00 10.01
C THR A 140 -19.34 -26.95 8.87
N LEU A 141 -18.94 -28.19 9.18
CA LEU A 141 -18.65 -29.20 8.14
C LEU A 141 -19.91 -29.60 7.38
N HIS A 142 -21.05 -29.69 8.08
CA HIS A 142 -22.34 -29.99 7.47
C HIS A 142 -22.75 -28.89 6.46
N TRP A 143 -22.47 -27.64 6.79
CA TRP A 143 -22.75 -26.49 5.90
C TRP A 143 -21.92 -26.52 4.62
N VAL A 144 -20.64 -26.83 4.73
CA VAL A 144 -19.73 -26.95 3.57
C VAL A 144 -20.15 -28.09 2.66
N GLY A 145 -20.62 -29.19 3.21
CA GLY A 145 -21.15 -30.34 2.46
C GLY A 145 -22.39 -30.01 1.64
N LEU A 146 -23.24 -29.10 2.11
CA LEU A 146 -24.44 -28.66 1.40
C LEU A 146 -24.14 -27.73 0.20
N VAL A 147 -23.01 -27.03 0.22
CA VAL A 147 -22.62 -26.11 -0.88
C VAL A 147 -21.95 -26.87 -2.03
N THR A 148 -21.42 -28.05 -1.79
CA THR A 148 -20.72 -28.88 -2.78
C THR A 148 -21.58 -29.99 -3.38
N ALA A 149 -22.80 -30.10 -2.95
CA ALA A 149 -23.75 -31.08 -3.48
C ALA A 149 -24.52 -30.54 -4.69
#